data_7dfd081edb1478c09b3546ba7707f9a6
#
_entry.id   7dfd081edb1478c09b3546ba7707f9a6
#
_cell.length_a   1.000
_cell.length_b   1.000
_cell.length_c   1.000
_cell.angle_alpha   90.00
_cell.angle_beta   90.00
_cell.angle_gamma   90.00
#
_symmetry.space_group_name_H-M   'P 1'
#
loop_
_entity.id
_entity.type
_entity.pdbx_description
1 polymer ?
#
loop_
_entity_poly.entity_id
_entity_poly.type
_entity_poly.pdbx_seq_one_letter_code
_entity_poly.pdbx_strand_id
1 'polypeptide(L)'
;GTGAVPEEARNRAVTEEELRQRLSKTGGTVFTADRVEIELDEGLMVPASAVNSLRRELLDELAARRMDLPTRRELPVPPLPDAPEGAESMAFTCSVRKAEQVTAALLAERPAAVYVPVEELDRLDPALDWNGVELCAVLPRVFRTADEAPLRQTLERHPEAASAAVGNLGHLPIVRGLD
;
A
#
# COMPACT_ATOMS: atom_id res chain seq x y z
N GLY A 1 31.98 -4.09 3.92
CA GLY A 1 32.84 -3.02 4.46
C GLY A 1 33.92 -3.60 5.35
N THR A 2 35.12 -3.11 5.21
CA THR A 2 36.25 -3.47 6.09
C THR A 2 36.35 -2.44 7.20
N GLY A 3 35.93 -2.82 8.42
CA GLY A 3 36.12 -2.00 9.61
C GLY A 3 37.56 -1.98 10.12
N ALA A 4 37.79 -1.31 11.26
CA ALA A 4 39.07 -1.34 11.92
C ALA A 4 39.45 -2.78 12.33
N VAL A 5 40.73 -3.11 12.20
CA VAL A 5 41.25 -4.42 12.63
C VAL A 5 41.18 -4.48 14.16
N PRO A 6 40.63 -5.55 14.76
CA PRO A 6 40.64 -5.72 16.20
C PRO A 6 42.09 -5.83 16.72
N GLU A 7 42.33 -5.28 17.91
CA GLU A 7 43.62 -5.34 18.59
C GLU A 7 43.49 -6.11 19.91
N GLU A 8 44.60 -6.67 20.42
CA GLU A 8 44.60 -7.30 21.75
C GLU A 8 44.23 -6.26 22.82
N ALA A 9 43.31 -6.64 23.67
CA ALA A 9 42.84 -5.77 24.74
C ALA A 9 43.90 -5.58 25.81
N ARG A 10 44.34 -4.34 26.03
CA ARG A 10 45.31 -4.01 27.10
C ARG A 10 44.70 -3.94 28.50
N ASN A 11 43.41 -3.55 28.55
CA ASN A 11 42.71 -3.37 29.85
C ASN A 11 41.41 -4.17 29.92
N ARG A 12 40.54 -4.07 28.90
CA ARG A 12 39.25 -4.74 28.86
C ARG A 12 38.91 -5.16 27.45
N ALA A 13 38.63 -6.44 27.25
CA ALA A 13 38.09 -6.94 26.00
C ALA A 13 36.65 -6.47 25.79
N VAL A 14 36.28 -6.26 24.55
CA VAL A 14 34.87 -5.98 24.18
C VAL A 14 34.07 -7.28 24.30
N THR A 15 32.80 -7.18 24.69
CA THR A 15 31.90 -8.33 24.77
C THR A 15 30.95 -8.34 23.56
N GLU A 16 30.49 -9.56 23.20
CA GLU A 16 29.47 -9.71 22.14
C GLU A 16 28.21 -8.89 22.43
N GLU A 17 27.79 -8.82 23.67
CA GLU A 17 26.61 -8.07 24.10
C GLU A 17 26.79 -6.56 23.88
N GLU A 18 27.97 -6.02 24.20
CA GLU A 18 28.29 -4.61 23.91
C GLU A 18 28.29 -4.31 22.42
N LEU A 19 28.81 -5.22 21.59
CA LEU A 19 28.79 -5.08 20.13
C LEU A 19 27.35 -5.17 19.60
N ARG A 20 26.58 -6.16 20.05
CA ARG A 20 25.17 -6.34 19.66
C ARG A 20 24.37 -5.09 19.97
N GLN A 21 24.47 -4.57 21.18
CA GLN A 21 23.77 -3.37 21.60
C GLN A 21 24.13 -2.13 20.76
N ARG A 22 25.40 -2.01 20.32
CA ARG A 22 25.85 -0.90 19.48
C ARG A 22 25.39 -1.04 18.03
N LEU A 23 25.49 -2.26 17.47
CA LEU A 23 25.13 -2.54 16.08
C LEU A 23 23.61 -2.52 15.86
N SER A 24 22.82 -2.90 16.87
CA SER A 24 21.36 -2.86 16.79
C SER A 24 20.76 -1.44 16.82
N LYS A 25 21.58 -0.41 17.07
CA LYS A 25 21.09 0.99 17.09
C LYS A 25 20.89 1.50 15.67
N THR A 26 19.65 1.54 15.20
CA THR A 26 19.27 2.06 13.89
C THR A 26 18.58 3.44 13.93
N GLY A 27 18.64 4.12 15.10
CA GLY A 27 17.99 5.41 15.32
C GLY A 27 18.31 6.46 14.25
N GLY A 28 17.29 7.20 13.82
CA GLY A 28 17.40 8.18 12.73
C GLY A 28 17.30 7.58 11.32
N THR A 29 17.06 6.27 11.19
CA THR A 29 16.85 5.58 9.92
C THR A 29 15.48 4.90 9.87
N VAL A 30 15.07 4.45 8.68
CA VAL A 30 13.83 3.67 8.47
C VAL A 30 14.04 2.17 8.69
N PHE A 31 15.25 1.77 9.10
CA PHE A 31 15.61 0.35 9.27
C PHE A 31 15.45 -0.09 10.72
N THR A 32 15.17 -1.37 10.91
CA THR A 32 15.22 -2.08 12.18
C THR A 32 16.19 -3.25 12.07
N ALA A 33 16.92 -3.55 13.15
CA ALA A 33 17.79 -4.71 13.20
C ALA A 33 17.05 -5.84 13.93
N ASP A 34 16.56 -6.83 13.17
CA ASP A 34 15.81 -7.95 13.74
C ASP A 34 16.75 -9.00 14.37
N ARG A 35 17.93 -9.19 13.78
CA ARG A 35 18.92 -10.15 14.23
C ARG A 35 20.34 -9.63 14.01
N VAL A 36 21.18 -9.72 15.04
CA VAL A 36 22.62 -9.41 14.98
C VAL A 36 23.38 -10.61 15.47
N GLU A 37 24.13 -11.24 14.59
CA GLU A 37 25.05 -12.34 14.89
C GLU A 37 26.46 -11.78 15.00
N ILE A 38 27.20 -12.23 16.00
CA ILE A 38 28.55 -11.78 16.27
C ILE A 38 29.43 -12.99 16.50
N GLU A 39 30.51 -13.03 15.77
CA GLU A 39 31.60 -13.98 15.98
C GLU A 39 32.80 -13.17 16.47
N LEU A 40 33.20 -13.37 17.70
CA LEU A 40 34.24 -12.61 18.37
C LEU A 40 35.24 -13.54 19.08
N ASP A 41 36.49 -13.43 18.69
CA ASP A 41 37.56 -14.11 19.41
C ASP A 41 37.79 -13.46 20.79
N GLU A 42 38.20 -14.27 21.78
CA GLU A 42 38.45 -13.80 23.12
C GLU A 42 39.65 -12.84 23.21
N GLY A 43 39.57 -11.89 24.11
CA GLY A 43 40.67 -10.98 24.40
C GLY A 43 40.86 -9.83 23.44
N LEU A 44 39.93 -9.63 22.49
CA LEU A 44 40.02 -8.55 21.52
C LEU A 44 39.34 -7.26 22.00
N MET A 45 39.82 -6.12 21.50
CA MET A 45 39.25 -4.80 21.65
C MET A 45 38.96 -4.18 20.28
N VAL A 46 37.76 -3.65 20.14
CA VAL A 46 37.35 -2.84 18.98
C VAL A 46 36.92 -1.47 19.50
N PRO A 47 37.52 -0.35 19.00
CA PRO A 47 37.10 0.99 19.42
C PRO A 47 35.61 1.23 19.15
N ALA A 48 34.91 1.79 20.12
CA ALA A 48 33.49 2.09 20.00
C ALA A 48 33.17 3.03 18.79
N SER A 49 34.11 3.94 18.48
CA SER A 49 34.01 4.81 17.31
C SER A 49 34.02 4.01 16.01
N ALA A 50 34.89 3.01 15.90
CA ALA A 50 34.98 2.16 14.70
C ALA A 50 33.69 1.36 14.47
N VAL A 51 33.12 0.78 15.52
CA VAL A 51 31.84 0.07 15.45
C VAL A 51 30.70 1.00 15.02
N ASN A 52 30.67 2.22 15.55
CA ASN A 52 29.66 3.22 15.20
C ASN A 52 29.82 3.71 13.76
N SER A 53 31.06 3.90 13.27
CA SER A 53 31.34 4.28 11.89
C SER A 53 30.89 3.17 10.93
N LEU A 54 31.31 1.93 11.20
CA LEU A 54 30.88 0.78 10.40
C LEU A 54 29.35 0.66 10.31
N ARG A 55 28.67 0.81 11.44
CA ARG A 55 27.20 0.76 11.45
C ARG A 55 26.58 1.85 10.58
N ARG A 56 27.07 3.10 10.64
CA ARG A 56 26.57 4.20 9.80
C ARG A 56 26.81 3.93 8.32
N GLU A 57 28.03 3.54 7.97
CA GLU A 57 28.39 3.21 6.59
C GLU A 57 27.50 2.11 6.02
N LEU A 58 27.21 1.04 6.80
CA LEU A 58 26.33 -0.04 6.37
C LEU A 58 24.89 0.42 6.18
N LEU A 59 24.36 1.27 7.07
CA LEU A 59 23.00 1.80 6.95
C LEU A 59 22.89 2.75 5.74
N ASP A 60 23.89 3.58 5.51
CA ASP A 60 23.94 4.50 4.37
C ASP A 60 24.05 3.72 3.06
N GLU A 61 24.90 2.68 2.99
CA GLU A 61 25.00 1.81 1.83
C GLU A 61 23.68 1.04 1.57
N LEU A 62 23.04 0.54 2.62
CA LEU A 62 21.74 -0.13 2.50
C LEU A 62 20.67 0.83 1.97
N ALA A 63 20.66 2.07 2.46
CA ALA A 63 19.75 3.10 1.98
C ALA A 63 19.99 3.41 0.50
N ALA A 64 21.27 3.59 0.11
CA ALA A 64 21.63 3.86 -1.28
C ALA A 64 21.20 2.72 -2.21
N ARG A 65 21.48 1.45 -1.83
CA ARG A 65 21.07 0.27 -2.62
C ARG A 65 19.55 0.14 -2.73
N ARG A 66 18.79 0.54 -1.70
CA ARG A 66 17.32 0.52 -1.75
C ARG A 66 16.73 1.66 -2.59
N MET A 67 17.44 2.77 -2.71
CA MET A 67 17.06 3.87 -3.59
C MET A 67 17.49 3.67 -5.02
N ASP A 68 18.39 2.74 -5.28
CA ASP A 68 18.81 2.36 -6.64
C ASP A 68 17.66 1.60 -7.31
N LEU A 69 16.72 2.36 -7.85
CA LEU A 69 15.59 1.82 -8.59
C LEU A 69 16.09 1.25 -9.91
N PRO A 70 15.58 0.08 -10.33
CA PRO A 70 15.94 -0.48 -11.62
C PRO A 70 15.61 0.55 -12.72
N THR A 71 16.55 0.74 -13.63
CA THR A 71 16.39 1.61 -14.79
C THR A 71 15.06 1.26 -15.47
N ARG A 72 14.17 2.23 -15.58
CA ARG A 72 12.89 2.03 -16.27
C ARG A 72 13.18 1.59 -17.69
N ARG A 73 12.75 0.39 -18.02
CA ARG A 73 12.80 -0.10 -19.38
C ARG A 73 11.71 0.62 -20.18
N GLU A 74 12.09 1.32 -21.22
CA GLU A 74 11.12 1.79 -22.19
C GLU A 74 10.52 0.58 -22.90
N LEU A 75 9.23 0.35 -22.68
CA LEU A 75 8.49 -0.64 -23.42
C LEU A 75 7.89 0.05 -24.64
N PRO A 76 7.86 -0.61 -25.80
CA PRO A 76 7.14 -0.06 -26.94
C PRO A 76 5.67 0.15 -26.53
N VAL A 77 5.17 1.34 -26.81
CA VAL A 77 3.75 1.64 -26.59
C VAL A 77 2.97 0.72 -27.52
N PRO A 78 2.08 -0.16 -27.01
CA PRO A 78 1.25 -0.97 -27.89
C PRO A 78 0.39 -0.04 -28.75
N PRO A 79 0.11 -0.40 -30.01
CA PRO A 79 -0.81 0.38 -30.82
C PRO A 79 -2.14 0.50 -30.07
N LEU A 80 -2.69 1.71 -30.07
CA LEU A 80 -4.03 1.90 -29.52
C LEU A 80 -5.00 1.01 -30.33
N PRO A 81 -5.93 0.32 -29.68
CA PRO A 81 -6.98 -0.38 -30.39
C PRO A 81 -7.74 0.63 -31.26
N ASP A 82 -8.18 0.18 -32.41
CA ASP A 82 -9.05 1.00 -33.25
C ASP A 82 -10.22 1.51 -32.41
N ALA A 83 -10.54 2.79 -32.56
CA ALA A 83 -11.67 3.36 -31.85
C ALA A 83 -12.92 2.53 -32.24
N PRO A 84 -13.72 2.06 -31.27
CA PRO A 84 -14.96 1.41 -31.59
C PRO A 84 -15.80 2.36 -32.43
N GLU A 85 -16.41 1.85 -33.48
CA GLU A 85 -17.40 2.61 -34.24
C GLU A 85 -18.37 3.26 -33.27
N GLY A 86 -18.59 4.57 -33.42
CA GLY A 86 -19.25 5.39 -32.43
C GLY A 86 -20.56 4.77 -31.94
N ALA A 87 -20.77 4.78 -30.63
CA ALA A 87 -22.01 4.29 -30.04
C ALA A 87 -23.21 5.04 -30.65
N GLU A 88 -24.22 4.32 -31.11
CA GLU A 88 -25.44 4.90 -31.71
C GLU A 88 -26.25 5.73 -30.70
N SER A 89 -25.95 5.60 -29.38
CA SER A 89 -26.62 6.34 -28.33
C SER A 89 -25.65 6.80 -27.25
N MET A 90 -25.88 7.99 -26.71
CA MET A 90 -25.17 8.48 -25.50
C MET A 90 -25.79 7.86 -24.25
N ALA A 91 -24.96 7.21 -23.43
CA ALA A 91 -25.31 6.85 -22.07
C ALA A 91 -24.66 7.86 -21.09
N PHE A 92 -25.37 8.20 -20.03
CA PHE A 92 -24.81 9.02 -18.94
C PHE A 92 -24.79 8.26 -17.64
N THR A 93 -23.88 8.64 -16.76
CA THR A 93 -23.75 8.10 -15.41
C THR A 93 -23.82 9.23 -14.40
N CYS A 94 -24.24 8.93 -13.17
CA CYS A 94 -24.29 9.89 -12.09
C CYS A 94 -23.36 9.48 -10.95
N SER A 95 -22.69 10.45 -10.33
CA SER A 95 -21.93 10.24 -9.09
C SER A 95 -22.52 11.07 -7.99
N VAL A 96 -22.82 10.44 -6.87
CA VAL A 96 -23.38 11.10 -5.68
C VAL A 96 -22.36 11.10 -4.54
N ARG A 97 -22.51 11.97 -3.57
CA ARG A 97 -21.69 12.01 -2.36
C ARG A 97 -22.39 11.44 -1.14
N LYS A 98 -23.72 11.40 -1.17
CA LYS A 98 -24.58 10.98 -0.07
C LYS A 98 -25.70 10.09 -0.59
N ALA A 99 -26.10 9.10 0.21
CA ALA A 99 -27.19 8.20 -0.11
C ALA A 99 -28.50 8.94 -0.40
N GLU A 100 -28.80 10.00 0.33
CA GLU A 100 -30.01 10.82 0.18
C GLU A 100 -30.16 11.52 -1.18
N GLN A 101 -29.06 11.60 -1.95
CA GLN A 101 -29.08 12.16 -3.31
C GLN A 101 -29.58 11.14 -4.34
N VAL A 102 -29.60 9.85 -3.99
CA VAL A 102 -30.20 8.81 -4.81
C VAL A 102 -31.72 8.87 -4.58
N THR A 103 -32.44 9.42 -5.52
CA THR A 103 -33.89 9.62 -5.43
C THR A 103 -34.62 8.88 -6.54
N ALA A 104 -35.90 8.59 -6.36
CA ALA A 104 -36.73 8.02 -7.40
C ALA A 104 -36.72 8.87 -8.69
N ALA A 105 -36.62 10.20 -8.56
CA ALA A 105 -36.54 11.11 -9.70
C ALA A 105 -35.22 10.91 -10.47
N LEU A 106 -34.07 10.74 -9.77
CA LEU A 106 -32.80 10.44 -10.40
C LEU A 106 -32.85 9.11 -11.16
N LEU A 107 -33.40 8.07 -10.55
CA LEU A 107 -33.49 6.73 -11.15
C LEU A 107 -34.48 6.70 -12.35
N ALA A 108 -35.51 7.56 -12.34
CA ALA A 108 -36.44 7.70 -13.45
C ALA A 108 -35.79 8.24 -14.74
N GLU A 109 -34.68 9.00 -14.62
CA GLU A 109 -33.90 9.49 -15.76
C GLU A 109 -33.05 8.37 -16.41
N ARG A 110 -33.00 7.19 -15.81
CA ARG A 110 -32.29 5.99 -16.29
C ARG A 110 -30.82 6.21 -16.64
N PRO A 111 -30.01 6.72 -15.70
CA PRO A 111 -28.57 6.69 -15.89
C PRO A 111 -28.09 5.25 -16.11
N ALA A 112 -27.03 5.05 -16.86
CA ALA A 112 -26.44 3.71 -17.04
C ALA A 112 -25.93 3.16 -15.71
N ALA A 113 -25.35 4.02 -14.86
CA ALA A 113 -24.92 3.67 -13.52
C ALA A 113 -25.02 4.88 -12.57
N VAL A 114 -25.21 4.61 -11.27
CA VAL A 114 -25.08 5.56 -10.18
C VAL A 114 -23.91 5.14 -9.29
N TYR A 115 -22.93 6.02 -9.16
CA TYR A 115 -21.73 5.84 -8.36
C TYR A 115 -21.98 6.36 -6.95
N VAL A 116 -21.98 5.47 -5.96
CA VAL A 116 -22.26 5.76 -4.55
C VAL A 116 -21.02 5.41 -3.70
N PRO A 117 -20.54 6.33 -2.81
CA PRO A 117 -19.46 6.00 -1.88
C PRO A 117 -19.83 4.76 -1.05
N VAL A 118 -18.86 3.84 -0.88
CA VAL A 118 -19.10 2.58 -0.16
C VAL A 118 -19.60 2.80 1.26
N GLU A 119 -19.16 3.85 1.93
CA GLU A 119 -19.61 4.25 3.27
C GLU A 119 -21.07 4.76 3.34
N GLU A 120 -21.68 5.00 2.19
CA GLU A 120 -23.07 5.46 2.10
C GLU A 120 -24.04 4.34 1.70
N LEU A 121 -23.55 3.15 1.31
CA LEU A 121 -24.40 2.04 0.86
C LEU A 121 -25.42 1.62 1.92
N ASP A 122 -25.00 1.46 3.17
CA ASP A 122 -25.88 1.10 4.29
C ASP A 122 -27.03 2.13 4.55
N ARG A 123 -26.95 3.32 3.94
CA ARG A 123 -27.91 4.42 4.09
C ARG A 123 -28.86 4.58 2.92
N LEU A 124 -28.65 3.79 1.86
CA LEU A 124 -29.56 3.81 0.72
C LEU A 124 -30.97 3.41 1.15
N ASP A 125 -31.97 4.10 0.64
CA ASP A 125 -33.36 3.72 0.88
C ASP A 125 -33.68 2.38 0.18
N PRO A 126 -33.97 1.31 0.93
CA PRO A 126 -34.24 -0.01 0.36
C PRO A 126 -35.55 -0.05 -0.45
N ALA A 127 -36.40 0.98 -0.35
CA ALA A 127 -37.64 1.08 -1.12
C ALA A 127 -37.43 1.64 -2.53
N LEU A 128 -36.21 2.11 -2.89
CA LEU A 128 -35.92 2.64 -4.21
C LEU A 128 -35.94 1.52 -5.26
N ASP A 129 -36.72 1.73 -6.30
CA ASP A 129 -36.69 0.86 -7.48
C ASP A 129 -35.61 1.33 -8.45
N TRP A 130 -34.55 0.55 -8.55
CA TRP A 130 -33.40 0.86 -9.42
C TRP A 130 -33.72 0.67 -10.91
N ASN A 131 -34.78 -0.03 -11.29
CA ASN A 131 -35.27 -0.15 -12.69
C ASN A 131 -34.19 -0.55 -13.70
N GLY A 132 -33.22 -1.40 -13.29
CA GLY A 132 -32.09 -1.81 -14.10
C GLY A 132 -30.92 -0.81 -14.18
N VAL A 133 -30.98 0.29 -13.41
CA VAL A 133 -29.85 1.21 -13.23
C VAL A 133 -28.79 0.51 -12.40
N GLU A 134 -27.53 0.52 -12.85
CA GLU A 134 -26.43 -0.11 -12.17
C GLU A 134 -26.03 0.68 -10.91
N LEU A 135 -25.91 0.01 -9.78
CA LEU A 135 -25.31 0.55 -8.55
C LEU A 135 -23.81 0.22 -8.57
N CYS A 136 -22.97 1.26 -8.62
CA CYS A 136 -21.52 1.13 -8.58
C CYS A 136 -20.99 1.65 -7.25
N ALA A 137 -20.33 0.80 -6.46
CA ALA A 137 -19.70 1.19 -5.19
C ALA A 137 -18.40 1.94 -5.46
N VAL A 138 -18.27 3.18 -4.96
CA VAL A 138 -17.04 3.98 -5.07
C VAL A 138 -16.16 3.71 -3.87
N LEU A 139 -14.98 3.15 -4.08
CA LEU A 139 -14.04 2.84 -3.01
C LEU A 139 -13.21 4.06 -2.60
N PRO A 140 -12.81 4.20 -1.32
CA PRO A 140 -12.12 5.37 -0.81
C PRO A 140 -10.74 5.53 -1.46
N ARG A 141 -10.31 6.76 -1.79
CA ARG A 141 -8.98 7.02 -2.39
C ARG A 141 -7.84 6.67 -1.43
N VAL A 142 -8.02 6.92 -0.15
CA VAL A 142 -7.07 6.58 0.91
C VAL A 142 -7.49 5.24 1.49
N PHE A 143 -6.60 4.28 1.42
CA PHE A 143 -6.82 2.92 1.83
C PHE A 143 -5.61 2.40 2.61
N ARG A 144 -5.86 1.83 3.77
CA ARG A 144 -4.86 1.23 4.65
C ARG A 144 -5.21 -0.23 4.91
N THR A 145 -4.25 -1.02 5.32
CA THR A 145 -4.47 -2.44 5.65
C THR A 145 -5.59 -2.65 6.68
N ALA A 146 -5.73 -1.72 7.64
CA ALA A 146 -6.80 -1.78 8.63
C ALA A 146 -8.22 -1.58 8.04
N ASP A 147 -8.31 -0.95 6.87
CA ASP A 147 -9.59 -0.62 6.22
C ASP A 147 -10.10 -1.80 5.36
N GLU A 148 -9.25 -2.81 5.11
CA GLU A 148 -9.56 -3.93 4.19
C GLU A 148 -10.76 -4.75 4.67
N ALA A 149 -10.73 -5.24 5.91
CA ALA A 149 -11.78 -6.11 6.43
C ALA A 149 -13.15 -5.40 6.53
N PRO A 150 -13.25 -4.15 7.05
CA PRO A 150 -14.50 -3.39 7.03
C PRO A 150 -15.03 -3.14 5.62
N LEU A 151 -14.15 -2.81 4.66
CA LEU A 151 -14.53 -2.57 3.28
C LEU A 151 -15.12 -3.82 2.62
N ARG A 152 -14.43 -4.95 2.74
CA ARG A 152 -14.89 -6.25 2.24
C ARG A 152 -16.25 -6.61 2.83
N GLN A 153 -16.40 -6.51 4.14
CA GLN A 153 -17.66 -6.79 4.83
C GLN A 153 -18.82 -5.91 4.34
N THR A 154 -18.55 -4.62 4.04
CA THR A 154 -19.58 -3.74 3.48
C THR A 154 -19.99 -4.19 2.08
N LEU A 155 -19.04 -4.50 1.20
CA LEU A 155 -19.35 -4.98 -0.15
C LEU A 155 -20.10 -6.33 -0.13
N GLU A 156 -19.75 -7.24 0.77
CA GLU A 156 -20.46 -8.53 0.94
C GLU A 156 -21.92 -8.34 1.42
N ARG A 157 -22.20 -7.27 2.17
CA ARG A 157 -23.59 -6.94 2.58
C ARG A 157 -24.42 -6.32 1.46
N HIS A 158 -23.75 -5.79 0.43
CA HIS A 158 -24.39 -5.08 -0.68
C HIS A 158 -24.13 -5.75 -2.03
N PRO A 159 -24.59 -7.01 -2.23
CA PRO A 159 -24.41 -7.74 -3.48
C PRO A 159 -25.12 -7.07 -4.66
N GLU A 160 -26.07 -6.16 -4.41
CA GLU A 160 -26.73 -5.34 -5.41
C GLU A 160 -25.78 -4.31 -6.05
N ALA A 161 -24.67 -3.97 -5.42
CA ALA A 161 -23.60 -3.18 -6.02
C ALA A 161 -22.76 -4.07 -6.94
N ALA A 162 -23.24 -4.28 -8.17
CA ALA A 162 -22.67 -5.21 -9.13
C ALA A 162 -21.29 -4.80 -9.66
N SER A 163 -20.87 -3.57 -9.42
CA SER A 163 -19.56 -3.05 -9.83
C SER A 163 -18.92 -2.15 -8.77
N ALA A 164 -17.60 -1.96 -8.88
CA ALA A 164 -16.86 -1.09 -7.99
C ALA A 164 -15.92 -0.14 -8.75
N ALA A 165 -15.98 1.14 -8.41
CA ALA A 165 -15.05 2.15 -8.90
C ALA A 165 -13.79 2.18 -8.01
N VAL A 166 -12.66 1.75 -8.60
CA VAL A 166 -11.38 1.55 -7.93
C VAL A 166 -10.44 2.71 -8.22
N GLY A 167 -10.17 3.55 -7.22
CA GLY A 167 -9.23 4.67 -7.31
C GLY A 167 -7.83 4.38 -6.76
N ASN A 168 -7.58 3.15 -6.27
CA ASN A 168 -6.32 2.71 -5.68
C ASN A 168 -6.03 1.27 -6.08
N LEU A 169 -4.81 0.99 -6.56
CA LEU A 169 -4.42 -0.35 -6.98
C LEU A 169 -4.51 -1.40 -5.85
N GLY A 170 -4.38 -0.97 -4.59
CA GLY A 170 -4.55 -1.83 -3.42
C GLY A 170 -5.95 -2.41 -3.25
N HIS A 171 -6.98 -1.85 -3.92
CA HIS A 171 -8.34 -2.39 -3.90
C HIS A 171 -8.53 -3.61 -4.82
N LEU A 172 -7.68 -3.78 -5.84
CA LEU A 172 -7.86 -4.84 -6.83
C LEU A 172 -7.97 -6.25 -6.23
N PRO A 173 -7.16 -6.65 -5.21
CA PRO A 173 -7.31 -7.95 -4.57
C PRO A 173 -8.64 -8.11 -3.81
N ILE A 174 -9.21 -7.00 -3.32
CA ILE A 174 -10.49 -7.02 -2.59
C ILE A 174 -11.63 -7.28 -3.57
N VAL A 175 -11.65 -6.52 -4.67
CA VAL A 175 -12.72 -6.59 -5.66
C VAL A 175 -12.71 -7.93 -6.41
N ARG A 176 -11.50 -8.47 -6.73
CA ARG A 176 -11.36 -9.77 -7.42
C ARG A 176 -11.73 -10.99 -6.57
N GLY A 177 -11.89 -10.85 -5.29
CA GLY A 177 -12.28 -11.91 -4.37
C GLY A 177 -13.76 -11.87 -3.95
N LEU A 178 -14.58 -11.10 -4.67
CA LEU A 178 -16.03 -10.95 -4.44
C LEU A 178 -16.87 -11.72 -5.48
N ASP A 179 -16.30 -12.74 -6.14
CA ASP A 179 -17.00 -13.64 -7.08
C ASP A 179 -17.97 -14.56 -6.35
#